data_d569471d3dabbded4e9203ba2e9efca7
#
_entry.id   d569471d3dabbded4e9203ba2e9efca7
#
_cell.length_a   1.000
_cell.length_b   1.000
_cell.length_c   1.000
_cell.angle_alpha   90.00
_cell.angle_beta   90.00
_cell.angle_gamma   90.00
#
_symmetry.space_group_name_H-M   'P 1'
#
loop_
_entity.id
_entity.type
_entity.pdbx_description
1 polymer ?
#
loop_
_entity_poly.entity_id
_entity_poly.type
_entity_poly.pdbx_seq_one_letter_code
_entity_poly.pdbx_strand_id
1 'polypeptide(L)'
;MMTEGWNFKLKFIIHHSSFLGSNPQPLTPNPCFLMTRQEKLDELRRRHDLADHGGGHERRARQKSEGKIPARERLELLFDEGTFEEIDKLVEHRCQDFGMAEQRIPGDGVVAGFGHIDGRLTYAFAQDFTVFGGSLSESNAAKICKIMDLAMKVGAPIVGLNDSGGARIQEGVASLAGYADIFLRNTMASGVIPQISAIMGPCAGGAVYSPAITDFTLMVDKSSYMFVTGPDVIKTVMHEDVTKEDLGGPMTHNSVSGVAHFLTRDDADCLVVIRELLSFMPQNNREDPPVVDSGDPHDRRDEALDTVVPAESDRPYDIKDIIHLVVDDGYFLEVHEHFAKNLVVGLARLGGQSVGIVANQPAVLAGCLDINASVKGARFVRFCDAFNIPLITFEDVPGFLPGTQQEFGGIIRQGAKLLYAYAEATVPKITVITRKAYGGAYCVMASKHIRTDMNFAYPSAEIAVMGPEGAVNIVYRRELQNAEDPEKLRSDKVEEFRQRFANPYIAAERGYVDAVIQPRDTRPKLIAALKMLETKRDSNPPKKHGNIPL
;
A
#
# COMPACT_ATOMS: atom_id res chain seq x y z
N MET A 1 -29.98 -54.22 -11.11
CA MET A 1 -31.11 -54.76 -10.31
C MET A 1 -31.75 -53.63 -9.52
N MET A 2 -32.98 -53.44 -9.87
CA MET A 2 -34.10 -52.76 -9.15
C MET A 2 -33.97 -51.28 -8.79
N THR A 3 -34.69 -50.58 -9.59
CA THR A 3 -35.35 -49.28 -9.47
C THR A 3 -36.39 -49.30 -8.36
N GLU A 4 -36.50 -48.27 -7.55
CA GLU A 4 -37.79 -47.86 -6.96
C GLU A 4 -37.87 -46.34 -6.85
N GLY A 5 -38.84 -45.80 -7.60
CA GLY A 5 -39.17 -44.38 -7.59
C GLY A 5 -40.16 -44.05 -6.49
N TRP A 6 -40.05 -42.84 -5.94
CA TRP A 6 -41.04 -42.27 -5.03
C TRP A 6 -41.77 -41.13 -5.72
N ASN A 7 -43.09 -41.39 -6.00
CA ASN A 7 -44.07 -40.41 -6.44
C ASN A 7 -44.75 -39.82 -5.22
N PHE A 8 -44.62 -38.52 -4.97
CA PHE A 8 -45.50 -37.81 -4.02
C PHE A 8 -46.58 -37.05 -4.80
N LYS A 9 -47.81 -37.52 -4.70
CA LYS A 9 -49.02 -36.78 -5.10
C LYS A 9 -49.48 -35.91 -3.95
N LEU A 10 -49.44 -34.60 -4.08
CA LEU A 10 -50.15 -33.66 -3.22
C LEU A 10 -51.65 -33.64 -3.59
N LYS A 11 -52.53 -34.04 -2.67
CA LYS A 11 -53.96 -33.82 -2.73
C LYS A 11 -54.29 -32.46 -2.09
N PHE A 12 -54.85 -31.57 -2.90
CA PHE A 12 -55.52 -30.37 -2.40
C PHE A 12 -56.91 -30.77 -1.87
N ILE A 13 -57.15 -30.48 -0.57
CA ILE A 13 -58.50 -30.57 0.06
C ILE A 13 -59.11 -29.17 -0.02
N ILE A 14 -60.15 -29.02 -0.82
CA ILE A 14 -60.96 -27.81 -0.86
C ILE A 14 -62.09 -27.98 0.17
N HIS A 15 -62.07 -27.18 1.23
CA HIS A 15 -63.21 -27.02 2.14
C HIS A 15 -64.17 -25.96 1.57
N HIS A 16 -65.34 -26.37 1.15
CA HIS A 16 -66.49 -25.50 0.91
C HIS A 16 -67.15 -25.17 2.24
N SER A 17 -67.10 -23.91 2.68
CA SER A 17 -68.03 -23.36 3.66
C SER A 17 -68.92 -22.33 2.97
N SER A 18 -70.18 -22.64 2.89
CA SER A 18 -71.25 -21.76 2.40
C SER A 18 -71.57 -20.69 3.44
N PHE A 19 -71.34 -19.42 3.16
CA PHE A 19 -72.00 -18.31 3.83
C PHE A 19 -72.86 -17.54 2.80
N LEU A 20 -74.12 -17.49 3.07
CA LEU A 20 -75.13 -16.71 2.33
C LEU A 20 -75.07 -15.23 2.81
N GLY A 21 -75.07 -14.34 1.87
CA GLY A 21 -75.74 -13.05 1.95
C GLY A 21 -74.95 -11.82 2.34
N SER A 22 -74.43 -11.12 1.34
CA SER A 22 -74.57 -9.65 1.20
C SER A 22 -74.07 -9.26 -0.21
N ASN A 23 -74.90 -8.48 -0.87
CA ASN A 23 -74.69 -7.98 -2.23
C ASN A 23 -73.32 -7.27 -2.37
N PRO A 24 -72.41 -7.69 -3.26
CA PRO A 24 -71.20 -6.96 -3.49
C PRO A 24 -71.50 -5.71 -4.33
N GLN A 25 -71.29 -4.54 -3.76
CA GLN A 25 -71.13 -3.33 -4.55
C GLN A 25 -69.98 -3.57 -5.54
N PRO A 26 -70.11 -3.13 -6.82
CA PRO A 26 -69.01 -3.24 -7.75
C PRO A 26 -67.84 -2.37 -7.26
N LEU A 27 -66.75 -3.03 -6.90
CA LEU A 27 -65.45 -2.35 -6.72
C LEU A 27 -65.13 -1.72 -8.05
N THR A 28 -65.30 -0.40 -8.15
CA THR A 28 -64.75 0.37 -9.27
C THR A 28 -63.24 0.05 -9.29
N PRO A 29 -62.68 -0.42 -10.39
CA PRO A 29 -61.23 -0.58 -10.46
C PRO A 29 -60.60 0.79 -10.23
N ASN A 30 -59.80 0.88 -9.14
CA ASN A 30 -58.90 2.01 -9.00
C ASN A 30 -58.13 2.16 -10.33
N PRO A 31 -58.19 3.30 -11.01
CA PRO A 31 -57.46 3.44 -12.26
C PRO A 31 -55.99 3.31 -11.94
N CYS A 32 -55.43 2.13 -12.18
CA CYS A 32 -54.00 1.95 -12.28
C CYS A 32 -53.56 2.84 -13.43
N PHE A 33 -53.10 4.05 -13.12
CA PHE A 33 -52.53 4.95 -14.11
C PHE A 33 -51.30 4.26 -14.66
N LEU A 34 -51.45 3.56 -15.76
CA LEU A 34 -50.34 3.05 -16.55
C LEU A 34 -49.56 4.25 -17.07
N MET A 35 -48.41 4.55 -16.43
CA MET A 35 -47.51 5.59 -16.90
C MET A 35 -47.21 5.38 -18.38
N THR A 36 -47.34 6.43 -19.17
CA THR A 36 -46.92 6.44 -20.56
C THR A 36 -45.43 6.18 -20.69
N ARG A 37 -44.97 5.79 -21.89
CA ARG A 37 -43.53 5.62 -22.15
C ARG A 37 -42.73 6.87 -21.78
N GLN A 38 -43.26 8.07 -22.08
CA GLN A 38 -42.58 9.33 -21.79
C GLN A 38 -42.48 9.56 -20.27
N GLU A 39 -43.56 9.39 -19.55
CA GLU A 39 -43.55 9.53 -18.07
C GLU A 39 -42.56 8.56 -17.38
N LYS A 40 -42.40 7.35 -17.93
CA LYS A 40 -41.36 6.39 -17.42
C LYS A 40 -39.95 6.89 -17.68
N LEU A 41 -39.66 7.48 -18.82
CA LEU A 41 -38.38 8.08 -19.17
C LEU A 41 -38.10 9.32 -18.32
N ASP A 42 -39.09 10.15 -18.09
CA ASP A 42 -38.96 11.35 -17.24
C ASP A 42 -38.74 10.99 -15.78
N GLU A 43 -39.39 9.93 -15.28
CA GLU A 43 -39.12 9.40 -13.94
C GLU A 43 -37.70 8.84 -13.83
N LEU A 44 -37.19 8.13 -14.83
CA LEU A 44 -35.80 7.66 -14.86
C LEU A 44 -34.83 8.86 -14.79
N ARG A 45 -35.02 9.87 -15.60
CA ARG A 45 -34.19 11.09 -15.58
C ARG A 45 -34.24 11.77 -14.20
N ARG A 46 -35.42 11.95 -13.65
CA ARG A 46 -35.61 12.54 -12.32
C ARG A 46 -34.83 11.79 -11.23
N ARG A 47 -34.85 10.43 -11.24
CA ARG A 47 -34.09 9.61 -10.29
C ARG A 47 -32.58 9.74 -10.48
N HIS A 48 -32.13 9.78 -11.72
CA HIS A 48 -30.71 10.00 -12.03
C HIS A 48 -30.26 11.38 -11.55
N ASP A 49 -31.03 12.42 -11.81
CA ASP A 49 -30.75 13.79 -11.35
C ASP A 49 -30.66 13.87 -9.82
N LEU A 50 -31.57 13.20 -9.10
CA LEU A 50 -31.51 13.12 -7.64
C LEU A 50 -30.23 12.43 -7.14
N ALA A 51 -29.83 11.32 -7.78
CA ALA A 51 -28.60 10.62 -7.45
C ALA A 51 -27.34 11.48 -7.72
N ASP A 52 -27.35 12.25 -8.83
CA ASP A 52 -26.24 13.13 -9.20
C ASP A 52 -26.11 14.33 -8.26
N HIS A 53 -27.22 14.77 -7.67
CA HIS A 53 -27.21 15.87 -6.71
C HIS A 53 -26.76 15.46 -5.29
N GLY A 54 -26.82 14.16 -4.96
CA GLY A 54 -26.41 13.63 -3.66
C GLY A 54 -27.05 14.37 -2.49
N GLY A 55 -26.27 14.93 -1.56
CA GLY A 55 -26.75 15.71 -0.41
C GLY A 55 -27.30 17.11 -0.74
N GLY A 56 -27.35 17.49 -2.02
CA GLY A 56 -27.91 18.74 -2.51
C GLY A 56 -26.87 19.84 -2.75
N HIS A 57 -27.34 20.89 -3.44
CA HIS A 57 -26.47 21.96 -3.95
C HIS A 57 -25.71 22.71 -2.84
N GLU A 58 -26.37 23.03 -1.72
CA GLU A 58 -25.75 23.80 -0.63
C GLU A 58 -24.58 23.05 0.01
N ARG A 59 -24.75 21.74 0.31
CA ARG A 59 -23.69 20.93 0.91
C ARG A 59 -22.51 20.72 -0.04
N ARG A 60 -22.77 20.52 -1.33
CA ARG A 60 -21.73 20.45 -2.38
C ARG A 60 -20.98 21.77 -2.54
N ALA A 61 -21.69 22.91 -2.54
CA ALA A 61 -21.08 24.24 -2.61
C ALA A 61 -20.17 24.50 -1.39
N ARG A 62 -20.62 24.12 -0.20
CA ARG A 62 -19.79 24.18 1.02
C ARG A 62 -18.52 23.31 0.88
N GLN A 63 -18.64 22.06 0.44
CA GLN A 63 -17.52 21.16 0.23
C GLN A 63 -16.49 21.76 -0.74
N LYS A 64 -16.95 22.36 -1.85
CA LYS A 64 -16.08 23.06 -2.80
C LYS A 64 -15.41 24.30 -2.18
N SER A 65 -16.10 25.04 -1.33
CA SER A 65 -15.50 26.20 -0.63
C SER A 65 -14.44 25.81 0.39
N GLU A 66 -14.47 24.57 0.88
CA GLU A 66 -13.45 23.95 1.75
C GLU A 66 -12.28 23.34 0.94
N GLY A 67 -12.25 23.52 -0.39
CA GLY A 67 -11.19 23.04 -1.27
C GLY A 67 -11.31 21.56 -1.67
N LYS A 68 -12.42 20.90 -1.36
CA LYS A 68 -12.65 19.48 -1.64
C LYS A 68 -13.42 19.29 -2.95
N ILE A 69 -13.06 18.27 -3.71
CA ILE A 69 -13.78 17.86 -4.91
C ILE A 69 -14.95 16.94 -4.50
N PRO A 70 -16.18 17.11 -5.03
CA PRO A 70 -17.29 16.18 -4.81
C PRO A 70 -16.98 14.74 -5.27
N ALA A 71 -17.56 13.76 -4.60
CA ALA A 71 -17.26 12.34 -4.82
C ALA A 71 -17.35 11.88 -6.29
N ARG A 72 -18.39 12.28 -7.00
CA ARG A 72 -18.56 11.96 -8.43
C ARG A 72 -17.47 12.59 -9.30
N GLU A 73 -17.20 13.88 -9.08
CA GLU A 73 -16.16 14.61 -9.81
C GLU A 73 -14.75 14.01 -9.55
N ARG A 74 -14.49 13.47 -8.34
CA ARG A 74 -13.25 12.72 -8.04
C ARG A 74 -13.10 11.49 -8.93
N LEU A 75 -14.19 10.72 -9.15
CA LEU A 75 -14.14 9.53 -10.02
C LEU A 75 -14.01 9.92 -11.50
N GLU A 76 -14.69 10.97 -11.94
CA GLU A 76 -14.56 11.49 -13.31
C GLU A 76 -13.13 11.97 -13.62
N LEU A 77 -12.43 12.53 -12.62
CA LEU A 77 -11.02 12.94 -12.74
C LEU A 77 -10.04 11.76 -12.60
N LEU A 78 -10.40 10.73 -11.85
CA LEU A 78 -9.57 9.54 -11.68
C LEU A 78 -9.49 8.70 -12.94
N PHE A 79 -10.62 8.48 -13.61
CA PHE A 79 -10.72 7.67 -14.81
C PHE A 79 -10.40 8.46 -16.09
N ASP A 80 -10.07 7.75 -17.14
CA ASP A 80 -9.95 8.31 -18.48
C ASP A 80 -11.30 8.89 -18.92
N GLU A 81 -11.28 10.01 -19.64
CA GLU A 81 -12.47 10.77 -20.00
C GLU A 81 -13.54 9.88 -20.68
N GLY A 82 -14.75 9.92 -20.13
CA GLY A 82 -15.92 9.21 -20.65
C GLY A 82 -15.94 7.70 -20.43
N THR A 83 -15.00 7.14 -19.66
CA THR A 83 -14.94 5.68 -19.42
C THR A 83 -15.60 5.23 -18.12
N PHE A 84 -15.96 6.16 -17.24
CA PHE A 84 -16.58 5.81 -15.96
C PHE A 84 -18.02 5.32 -16.12
N GLU A 85 -18.28 4.10 -15.65
CA GLU A 85 -19.60 3.47 -15.61
C GLU A 85 -20.03 3.22 -14.17
N GLU A 86 -21.05 3.92 -13.71
CA GLU A 86 -21.57 3.81 -12.35
C GLU A 86 -22.46 2.58 -12.16
N ILE A 87 -22.23 1.85 -11.07
CA ILE A 87 -23.04 0.70 -10.65
C ILE A 87 -23.90 1.07 -9.45
N ASP A 88 -25.15 0.56 -9.41
CA ASP A 88 -26.08 0.74 -8.28
C ASP A 88 -26.41 2.22 -7.95
N LYS A 89 -26.43 3.07 -8.95
CA LYS A 89 -26.72 4.51 -8.82
C LYS A 89 -28.02 4.82 -8.06
N LEU A 90 -29.03 3.97 -8.18
CA LEU A 90 -30.37 4.17 -7.63
C LEU A 90 -30.61 3.41 -6.30
N VAL A 91 -29.58 2.80 -5.71
CA VAL A 91 -29.69 2.12 -4.41
C VAL A 91 -29.95 3.16 -3.32
N GLU A 92 -30.86 2.84 -2.41
CA GLU A 92 -31.19 3.64 -1.22
C GLU A 92 -30.98 2.81 0.06
N HIS A 93 -30.79 3.46 1.21
CA HIS A 93 -30.75 2.78 2.50
C HIS A 93 -32.11 2.18 2.86
N ARG A 94 -32.11 1.21 3.78
CA ARG A 94 -33.31 0.48 4.23
C ARG A 94 -33.77 0.88 5.62
N CYS A 95 -33.07 1.80 6.28
CA CYS A 95 -33.39 2.25 7.63
C CYS A 95 -34.76 2.94 7.68
N GLN A 96 -35.58 2.57 8.68
CA GLN A 96 -36.93 3.12 8.90
C GLN A 96 -36.98 3.99 10.17
N ASP A 97 -36.00 3.82 11.07
CA ASP A 97 -35.97 4.48 12.36
C ASP A 97 -35.33 5.88 12.29
N PHE A 98 -35.47 6.66 13.34
CA PHE A 98 -34.84 7.96 13.53
C PHE A 98 -35.14 8.97 12.40
N GLY A 99 -36.30 8.91 11.75
CA GLY A 99 -36.69 9.81 10.66
C GLY A 99 -35.94 9.53 9.34
N MET A 100 -35.28 8.37 9.23
CA MET A 100 -34.56 7.99 8.00
C MET A 100 -35.53 7.59 6.87
N ALA A 101 -36.73 7.10 7.20
CA ALA A 101 -37.71 6.68 6.20
C ALA A 101 -38.06 7.78 5.18
N GLU A 102 -38.05 9.06 5.61
CA GLU A 102 -38.36 10.23 4.80
C GLU A 102 -37.13 10.84 4.10
N GLN A 103 -35.92 10.37 4.43
CA GLN A 103 -34.66 10.94 3.93
C GLN A 103 -33.95 9.95 2.98
N ARG A 104 -34.64 9.51 1.93
CA ARG A 104 -34.10 8.56 0.96
C ARG A 104 -33.38 9.29 -0.16
N ILE A 105 -32.05 9.16 -0.17
CA ILE A 105 -31.18 9.77 -1.18
C ILE A 105 -30.61 8.61 -2.04
N PRO A 106 -30.90 8.59 -3.37
CA PRO A 106 -30.32 7.58 -4.27
C PRO A 106 -28.79 7.62 -4.25
N GLY A 107 -28.17 6.45 -4.34
CA GLY A 107 -26.72 6.29 -4.20
C GLY A 107 -26.27 6.05 -2.77
N ASP A 108 -27.07 6.43 -1.77
CA ASP A 108 -26.83 6.24 -0.32
C ASP A 108 -25.42 6.63 0.16
N GLY A 109 -24.89 7.74 -0.36
CA GLY A 109 -23.62 8.31 0.10
C GLY A 109 -22.38 7.59 -0.43
N VAL A 110 -22.50 6.77 -1.46
CA VAL A 110 -21.33 6.24 -2.18
C VAL A 110 -21.59 6.16 -3.67
N VAL A 111 -20.66 6.70 -4.46
CA VAL A 111 -20.58 6.51 -5.91
C VAL A 111 -19.59 5.37 -6.17
N ALA A 112 -20.00 4.35 -6.91
CA ALA A 112 -19.19 3.16 -7.12
C ALA A 112 -19.34 2.65 -8.55
N GLY A 113 -18.26 2.16 -9.16
CA GLY A 113 -18.29 1.67 -10.52
C GLY A 113 -16.92 1.23 -11.02
N PHE A 114 -16.77 1.27 -12.35
CA PHE A 114 -15.52 0.93 -13.03
C PHE A 114 -15.27 1.88 -14.20
N GLY A 115 -14.05 1.92 -14.66
CA GLY A 115 -13.60 2.69 -15.80
C GLY A 115 -12.19 2.29 -16.21
N HIS A 116 -11.53 3.10 -17.01
CA HIS A 116 -10.15 2.86 -17.41
C HIS A 116 -9.23 3.93 -16.80
N ILE A 117 -8.05 3.52 -16.42
CA ILE A 117 -6.94 4.39 -16.05
C ILE A 117 -5.76 4.02 -16.95
N ASP A 118 -5.35 4.96 -17.81
CA ASP A 118 -4.34 4.74 -18.85
C ASP A 118 -4.67 3.49 -19.70
N GLY A 119 -5.95 3.37 -20.08
CA GLY A 119 -6.50 2.27 -20.87
C GLY A 119 -6.70 0.96 -20.11
N ARG A 120 -6.40 0.87 -18.82
CA ARG A 120 -6.48 -0.34 -18.00
C ARG A 120 -7.73 -0.33 -17.11
N LEU A 121 -8.49 -1.43 -17.12
CA LEU A 121 -9.70 -1.58 -16.31
C LEU A 121 -9.38 -1.43 -14.83
N THR A 122 -10.10 -0.56 -14.16
CA THR A 122 -9.97 -0.31 -12.71
C THR A 122 -11.35 -0.14 -12.09
N TYR A 123 -11.56 -0.65 -10.90
CA TYR A 123 -12.76 -0.41 -10.11
C TYR A 123 -12.49 0.68 -9.06
N ALA A 124 -13.49 1.51 -8.79
CA ALA A 124 -13.36 2.51 -7.75
C ALA A 124 -14.68 2.83 -7.06
N PHE A 125 -14.59 3.29 -5.82
CA PHE A 125 -15.68 3.92 -5.11
C PHE A 125 -15.23 5.24 -4.49
N ALA A 126 -16.16 6.18 -4.34
CA ALA A 126 -15.96 7.44 -3.63
C ALA A 126 -17.11 7.67 -2.64
N GLN A 127 -16.78 7.89 -1.38
CA GLN A 127 -17.77 8.22 -0.35
C GLN A 127 -18.16 9.71 -0.48
N ASP A 128 -19.46 9.96 -0.48
CA ASP A 128 -20.02 11.32 -0.56
C ASP A 128 -20.36 11.85 0.84
N PHE A 129 -19.48 12.67 1.38
CA PHE A 129 -19.67 13.28 2.69
C PHE A 129 -20.93 14.17 2.77
N THR A 130 -21.44 14.64 1.63
CA THR A 130 -22.68 15.44 1.61
C THR A 130 -23.93 14.64 1.97
N VAL A 131 -23.87 13.29 1.85
CA VAL A 131 -24.95 12.36 2.19
C VAL A 131 -24.64 11.68 3.51
N PHE A 132 -25.35 12.05 4.56
CA PHE A 132 -25.19 11.50 5.91
C PHE A 132 -23.73 11.46 6.42
N GLY A 133 -22.90 12.45 6.02
CA GLY A 133 -21.48 12.49 6.39
C GLY A 133 -20.66 11.33 5.83
N GLY A 134 -21.04 10.77 4.68
CA GLY A 134 -20.37 9.60 4.09
C GLY A 134 -20.42 8.33 4.96
N SER A 135 -21.30 8.30 5.98
CA SER A 135 -21.36 7.20 6.94
C SER A 135 -21.79 5.89 6.29
N LEU A 136 -21.16 4.78 6.68
CA LEU A 136 -21.42 3.47 6.13
C LEU A 136 -22.78 2.92 6.62
N SER A 137 -23.64 2.57 5.68
CA SER A 137 -24.88 1.83 5.88
C SER A 137 -24.75 0.39 5.38
N GLU A 138 -25.76 -0.44 5.64
CA GLU A 138 -25.86 -1.77 5.03
C GLU A 138 -25.85 -1.69 3.49
N SER A 139 -26.65 -0.79 2.91
CA SER A 139 -26.77 -0.63 1.46
C SER A 139 -25.52 -0.07 0.80
N ASN A 140 -24.89 0.93 1.44
CA ASN A 140 -23.63 1.51 1.02
C ASN A 140 -22.52 0.44 1.02
N ALA A 141 -22.39 -0.32 2.11
CA ALA A 141 -21.44 -1.42 2.20
C ALA A 141 -21.66 -2.48 1.11
N ALA A 142 -22.91 -2.84 0.84
CA ALA A 142 -23.25 -3.81 -0.19
C ALA A 142 -22.81 -3.36 -1.59
N LYS A 143 -22.90 -2.05 -1.91
CA LYS A 143 -22.38 -1.49 -3.17
C LYS A 143 -20.86 -1.63 -3.26
N ILE A 144 -20.13 -1.23 -2.20
CA ILE A 144 -18.68 -1.36 -2.15
C ILE A 144 -18.27 -2.83 -2.30
N CYS A 145 -18.89 -3.74 -1.55
CA CYS A 145 -18.63 -5.17 -1.63
C CYS A 145 -18.87 -5.73 -3.03
N LYS A 146 -19.94 -5.28 -3.72
CA LYS A 146 -20.24 -5.72 -5.09
C LYS A 146 -19.11 -5.39 -6.05
N ILE A 147 -18.60 -4.15 -6.04
CA ILE A 147 -17.50 -3.78 -6.95
C ILE A 147 -16.18 -4.47 -6.58
N MET A 148 -15.91 -4.70 -5.28
CA MET A 148 -14.77 -5.49 -4.84
C MET A 148 -14.86 -6.94 -5.36
N ASP A 149 -16.03 -7.57 -5.26
CA ASP A 149 -16.27 -8.91 -5.78
C ASP A 149 -16.12 -8.97 -7.32
N LEU A 150 -16.54 -7.93 -8.04
CA LEU A 150 -16.35 -7.83 -9.48
C LEU A 150 -14.89 -7.65 -9.85
N ALA A 151 -14.17 -6.74 -9.16
CA ALA A 151 -12.74 -6.52 -9.34
C ALA A 151 -11.94 -7.82 -9.15
N MET A 152 -12.24 -8.58 -8.11
CA MET A 152 -11.64 -9.90 -7.85
C MET A 152 -11.94 -10.93 -8.94
N LYS A 153 -13.16 -10.95 -9.47
CA LYS A 153 -13.56 -11.90 -10.53
C LYS A 153 -12.83 -11.67 -11.83
N VAL A 154 -12.54 -10.42 -12.18
CA VAL A 154 -11.87 -10.07 -13.43
C VAL A 154 -10.36 -9.83 -13.27
N GLY A 155 -9.87 -9.78 -12.02
CA GLY A 155 -8.47 -9.52 -11.72
C GLY A 155 -8.05 -8.08 -12.06
N ALA A 156 -8.81 -7.08 -11.59
CA ALA A 156 -8.54 -5.67 -11.82
C ALA A 156 -8.29 -4.92 -10.50
N PRO A 157 -7.46 -3.86 -10.49
CA PRO A 157 -7.23 -3.02 -9.32
C PRO A 157 -8.51 -2.39 -8.78
N ILE A 158 -8.50 -2.09 -7.47
CA ILE A 158 -9.58 -1.34 -6.82
C ILE A 158 -9.03 -0.12 -6.06
N VAL A 159 -9.72 1.02 -6.21
CA VAL A 159 -9.39 2.29 -5.56
C VAL A 159 -10.55 2.74 -4.68
N GLY A 160 -10.28 3.00 -3.41
CA GLY A 160 -11.24 3.59 -2.47
C GLY A 160 -10.91 5.05 -2.18
N LEU A 161 -11.84 5.97 -2.50
CA LEU A 161 -11.75 7.39 -2.15
C LEU A 161 -12.60 7.64 -0.90
N ASN A 162 -11.93 7.66 0.26
CA ASN A 162 -12.57 7.63 1.56
C ASN A 162 -12.82 9.04 2.10
N ASP A 163 -14.07 9.31 2.48
CA ASP A 163 -14.53 10.57 3.08
C ASP A 163 -15.75 10.27 3.96
N SER A 164 -15.53 9.75 5.20
CA SER A 164 -16.58 9.14 6.00
C SER A 164 -16.46 9.43 7.49
N GLY A 165 -17.58 9.78 8.10
CA GLY A 165 -17.71 9.89 9.55
C GLY A 165 -17.74 8.56 10.31
N GLY A 166 -17.62 7.42 9.61
CA GLY A 166 -17.65 6.08 10.23
C GLY A 166 -18.97 5.34 10.03
N ALA A 167 -19.36 4.51 11.01
CA ALA A 167 -20.59 3.73 10.96
C ALA A 167 -21.83 4.63 11.06
N ARG A 168 -22.87 4.34 10.27
CA ARG A 168 -24.19 5.01 10.38
C ARG A 168 -24.89 4.53 11.63
N ILE A 169 -24.89 5.38 12.67
CA ILE A 169 -25.38 5.02 14.02
C ILE A 169 -26.86 4.59 13.97
N GLN A 170 -27.68 5.20 13.12
CA GLN A 170 -29.09 4.88 12.95
C GLN A 170 -29.37 3.46 12.47
N GLU A 171 -28.39 2.79 11.85
CA GLU A 171 -28.51 1.42 11.37
C GLU A 171 -27.91 0.39 12.34
N GLY A 172 -27.30 0.84 13.42
CA GLY A 172 -26.78 -0.01 14.49
C GLY A 172 -25.84 -1.10 13.99
N VAL A 173 -26.10 -2.35 14.36
CA VAL A 173 -25.22 -3.49 14.04
C VAL A 173 -25.14 -3.80 12.54
N ALA A 174 -26.13 -3.42 11.73
CA ALA A 174 -26.10 -3.64 10.28
C ALA A 174 -24.96 -2.84 9.62
N SER A 175 -24.68 -1.61 10.09
CA SER A 175 -23.52 -0.84 9.66
C SER A 175 -22.20 -1.51 10.04
N LEU A 176 -22.09 -2.11 11.24
CA LEU A 176 -20.89 -2.83 11.66
C LEU A 176 -20.68 -4.11 10.83
N ALA A 177 -21.73 -4.83 10.50
CA ALA A 177 -21.68 -5.97 9.60
C ALA A 177 -21.14 -5.56 8.22
N GLY A 178 -21.60 -4.42 7.69
CA GLY A 178 -21.08 -3.86 6.43
C GLY A 178 -19.59 -3.60 6.45
N TYR A 179 -19.03 -3.06 7.54
CA TYR A 179 -17.58 -2.94 7.68
C TYR A 179 -16.86 -4.28 7.68
N ALA A 180 -17.37 -5.26 8.43
CA ALA A 180 -16.78 -6.60 8.48
C ALA A 180 -16.76 -7.26 7.09
N ASP A 181 -17.81 -7.08 6.30
CA ASP A 181 -17.91 -7.57 4.93
C ASP A 181 -16.86 -6.93 3.99
N ILE A 182 -16.58 -5.65 4.17
CA ILE A 182 -15.50 -4.94 3.43
C ILE A 182 -14.13 -5.46 3.87
N PHE A 183 -13.87 -5.57 5.19
CA PHE A 183 -12.58 -6.07 5.72
C PHE A 183 -12.26 -7.47 5.23
N LEU A 184 -13.26 -8.36 5.20
CA LEU A 184 -13.11 -9.71 4.64
C LEU A 184 -12.62 -9.63 3.18
N ARG A 185 -13.23 -8.77 2.35
CA ARG A 185 -12.86 -8.62 0.95
C ARG A 185 -11.48 -7.99 0.77
N ASN A 186 -11.12 -6.97 1.57
CA ASN A 186 -9.76 -6.44 1.57
C ASN A 186 -8.74 -7.56 1.86
N THR A 187 -9.02 -8.39 2.85
CA THR A 187 -8.13 -9.51 3.23
C THR A 187 -8.02 -10.54 2.11
N MET A 188 -9.13 -10.91 1.47
CA MET A 188 -9.13 -11.89 0.37
C MET A 188 -8.49 -11.34 -0.91
N ALA A 189 -8.56 -10.03 -1.13
CA ALA A 189 -7.96 -9.35 -2.28
C ALA A 189 -6.46 -9.06 -2.09
N SER A 190 -5.96 -9.07 -0.85
CA SER A 190 -4.57 -8.77 -0.51
C SER A 190 -3.60 -9.71 -1.23
N GLY A 191 -2.68 -9.14 -2.00
CA GLY A 191 -1.74 -9.87 -2.83
C GLY A 191 -2.36 -10.58 -4.05
N VAL A 192 -3.63 -10.30 -4.38
CA VAL A 192 -4.32 -10.83 -5.57
C VAL A 192 -4.56 -9.74 -6.60
N ILE A 193 -5.14 -8.62 -6.20
CA ILE A 193 -5.30 -7.42 -6.99
C ILE A 193 -4.78 -6.20 -6.23
N PRO A 194 -4.20 -5.19 -6.89
CA PRO A 194 -3.78 -3.94 -6.24
C PRO A 194 -4.96 -3.23 -5.58
N GLN A 195 -4.77 -2.80 -4.34
CA GLN A 195 -5.75 -2.08 -3.55
C GLN A 195 -5.16 -0.74 -3.08
N ILE A 196 -5.76 0.38 -3.47
CA ILE A 196 -5.31 1.72 -3.09
C ILE A 196 -6.44 2.43 -2.33
N SER A 197 -6.11 3.03 -1.19
CA SER A 197 -7.02 3.86 -0.41
C SER A 197 -6.51 5.30 -0.33
N ALA A 198 -7.34 6.25 -0.73
CA ALA A 198 -7.09 7.68 -0.56
C ALA A 198 -8.03 8.25 0.49
N ILE A 199 -7.47 8.92 1.49
CA ILE A 199 -8.23 9.61 2.54
C ILE A 199 -8.35 11.07 2.12
N MET A 200 -9.54 11.44 1.68
CA MET A 200 -9.84 12.75 1.10
C MET A 200 -10.79 13.59 1.99
N GLY A 201 -10.90 13.20 3.24
CA GLY A 201 -11.72 13.84 4.26
C GLY A 201 -11.61 13.10 5.58
N PRO A 202 -12.55 13.29 6.53
CA PRO A 202 -12.61 12.48 7.74
C PRO A 202 -12.65 10.98 7.43
N CYS A 203 -11.92 10.19 8.23
CA CYS A 203 -11.96 8.73 8.23
C CYS A 203 -11.83 8.27 9.68
N ALA A 204 -12.96 7.90 10.32
CA ALA A 204 -13.02 7.68 11.75
C ALA A 204 -13.64 6.33 12.12
N GLY A 205 -13.23 5.79 13.27
CA GLY A 205 -13.77 4.54 13.80
C GLY A 205 -13.49 3.34 12.89
N GLY A 206 -14.54 2.56 12.56
CA GLY A 206 -14.41 1.40 11.67
C GLY A 206 -13.84 1.71 10.28
N ALA A 207 -14.02 2.94 9.80
CA ALA A 207 -13.55 3.36 8.48
C ALA A 207 -12.03 3.28 8.27
N VAL A 208 -11.22 3.35 9.35
CA VAL A 208 -9.75 3.38 9.25
C VAL A 208 -9.13 2.00 8.94
N TYR A 209 -9.83 0.92 9.25
CA TYR A 209 -9.24 -0.42 9.14
C TYR A 209 -9.15 -0.92 7.69
N SER A 210 -10.15 -0.62 6.85
CA SER A 210 -10.10 -0.94 5.43
C SER A 210 -8.87 -0.33 4.75
N PRO A 211 -8.60 0.99 4.84
CA PRO A 211 -7.37 1.58 4.32
C PRO A 211 -6.08 0.95 4.88
N ALA A 212 -6.05 0.61 6.17
CA ALA A 212 -4.87 0.00 6.78
C ALA A 212 -4.55 -1.42 6.26
N ILE A 213 -5.54 -2.12 5.69
CA ILE A 213 -5.37 -3.45 5.08
C ILE A 213 -4.91 -3.33 3.61
N THR A 214 -5.26 -2.25 2.91
CA THR A 214 -4.90 -2.04 1.48
C THR A 214 -3.41 -1.85 1.29
N ASP A 215 -2.92 -1.95 0.04
CA ASP A 215 -1.50 -1.89 -0.27
C ASP A 215 -0.91 -0.50 -0.01
N PHE A 216 -1.62 0.55 -0.42
CA PHE A 216 -1.21 1.93 -0.20
C PHE A 216 -2.34 2.79 0.36
N THR A 217 -1.95 3.65 1.29
CA THR A 217 -2.82 4.68 1.86
C THR A 217 -2.24 6.06 1.55
N LEU A 218 -3.02 6.91 0.88
CA LEU A 218 -2.69 8.29 0.59
C LEU A 218 -3.52 9.20 1.50
N MET A 219 -2.98 10.33 1.95
CA MET A 219 -3.72 11.32 2.73
C MET A 219 -3.55 12.72 2.14
N VAL A 220 -4.68 13.42 1.98
CA VAL A 220 -4.70 14.79 1.47
C VAL A 220 -4.45 15.78 2.61
N ASP A 221 -3.49 16.68 2.42
CA ASP A 221 -3.11 17.70 3.40
C ASP A 221 -4.30 18.57 3.84
N LYS A 222 -4.37 18.91 5.11
CA LYS A 222 -5.36 19.80 5.74
C LYS A 222 -6.83 19.37 5.66
N SER A 223 -7.20 18.46 4.77
CA SER A 223 -8.59 18.04 4.57
C SER A 223 -8.90 16.66 5.14
N SER A 224 -7.91 15.82 5.31
CA SER A 224 -8.08 14.42 5.73
C SER A 224 -7.62 14.16 7.17
N TYR A 225 -8.30 13.24 7.83
CA TYR A 225 -7.96 12.80 9.18
C TYR A 225 -8.27 11.31 9.32
N MET A 226 -7.38 10.56 10.00
CA MET A 226 -7.61 9.17 10.39
C MET A 226 -7.43 8.99 11.88
N PHE A 227 -8.42 8.43 12.57
CA PHE A 227 -8.29 8.02 13.97
C PHE A 227 -9.34 6.99 14.36
N VAL A 228 -9.01 6.10 15.27
CA VAL A 228 -9.98 5.12 15.81
C VAL A 228 -11.07 5.85 16.61
N THR A 229 -10.66 6.80 17.45
CA THR A 229 -11.55 7.67 18.22
C THR A 229 -11.06 9.10 18.14
N GLY A 230 -12.01 10.05 17.94
CA GLY A 230 -11.67 11.46 17.81
C GLY A 230 -11.23 12.13 19.11
N PRO A 231 -10.71 13.38 19.03
CA PRO A 231 -10.18 14.13 20.18
C PRO A 231 -11.16 14.26 21.35
N ASP A 232 -12.46 14.45 21.09
CA ASP A 232 -13.47 14.62 22.14
C ASP A 232 -13.60 13.36 23.03
N VAL A 233 -13.50 12.18 22.44
CA VAL A 233 -13.53 10.92 23.17
C VAL A 233 -12.25 10.73 23.98
N ILE A 234 -11.09 11.05 23.38
CA ILE A 234 -9.80 11.01 24.07
C ILE A 234 -9.80 11.94 25.27
N LYS A 235 -10.28 13.17 25.10
CA LYS A 235 -10.41 14.13 26.20
C LYS A 235 -11.30 13.62 27.31
N THR A 236 -12.41 12.99 26.99
CA THR A 236 -13.37 12.46 27.98
C THR A 236 -12.83 11.24 28.73
N VAL A 237 -12.12 10.34 28.05
CA VAL A 237 -11.70 9.03 28.61
C VAL A 237 -10.28 9.10 29.20
N MET A 238 -9.34 9.74 28.48
CA MET A 238 -7.92 9.78 28.83
C MET A 238 -7.50 11.11 29.47
N HIS A 239 -8.37 12.12 29.44
CA HIS A 239 -8.10 13.48 29.90
C HIS A 239 -6.92 14.16 29.17
N GLU A 240 -6.70 13.78 27.90
CA GLU A 240 -5.69 14.38 27.03
C GLU A 240 -6.36 15.41 26.08
N ASP A 241 -5.79 16.60 25.99
CA ASP A 241 -6.16 17.60 25.00
C ASP A 241 -5.24 17.45 23.78
N VAL A 242 -5.82 17.09 22.63
CA VAL A 242 -5.11 16.90 21.37
C VAL A 242 -5.94 17.45 20.21
N THR A 243 -5.31 18.08 19.23
CA THR A 243 -6.01 18.53 18.02
C THR A 243 -6.26 17.35 17.06
N LYS A 244 -7.21 17.52 16.11
CA LYS A 244 -7.44 16.52 15.05
C LYS A 244 -6.18 16.31 14.21
N GLU A 245 -5.45 17.38 13.94
CA GLU A 245 -4.23 17.36 13.15
C GLU A 245 -3.11 16.60 13.86
N ASP A 246 -2.87 16.89 15.13
CA ASP A 246 -1.84 16.22 15.91
C ASP A 246 -2.15 14.74 16.15
N LEU A 247 -3.44 14.40 16.33
CA LEU A 247 -3.87 13.04 16.60
C LEU A 247 -3.81 12.14 15.35
N GLY A 248 -4.31 12.64 14.24
CA GLY A 248 -4.53 11.81 13.05
C GLY A 248 -4.51 12.60 11.74
N GLY A 249 -3.79 13.70 11.71
CA GLY A 249 -3.55 14.46 10.48
C GLY A 249 -2.60 13.76 9.52
N PRO A 250 -2.54 14.20 8.27
CA PRO A 250 -1.75 13.56 7.22
C PRO A 250 -0.27 13.43 7.56
N MET A 251 0.35 14.48 8.12
CA MET A 251 1.76 14.45 8.49
C MET A 251 2.02 13.50 9.66
N THR A 252 1.13 13.40 10.64
CA THR A 252 1.24 12.47 11.76
C THR A 252 1.27 11.03 11.26
N HIS A 253 0.39 10.67 10.32
CA HIS A 253 0.36 9.33 9.75
C HIS A 253 1.49 9.05 8.75
N ASN A 254 2.02 10.09 8.10
CA ASN A 254 3.15 9.95 7.20
C ASN A 254 4.51 9.93 7.91
N SER A 255 4.65 10.47 9.14
CA SER A 255 5.96 10.60 9.79
C SER A 255 6.10 9.85 11.11
N VAL A 256 4.99 9.69 11.87
CA VAL A 256 5.02 9.09 13.21
C VAL A 256 4.49 7.66 13.20
N SER A 257 3.28 7.45 12.71
CA SER A 257 2.64 6.13 12.75
C SER A 257 3.00 5.23 11.55
N GLY A 258 3.39 5.82 10.41
CA GLY A 258 3.66 5.08 9.18
C GLY A 258 2.42 4.40 8.57
N VAL A 259 1.21 4.82 8.93
CA VAL A 259 -0.03 4.29 8.33
C VAL A 259 -0.21 4.81 6.91
N ALA A 260 0.07 6.09 6.68
CA ALA A 260 0.00 6.68 5.35
C ALA A 260 1.34 6.57 4.62
N HIS A 261 1.26 6.22 3.34
CA HIS A 261 2.40 6.03 2.46
C HIS A 261 2.75 7.30 1.67
N PHE A 262 1.74 8.12 1.37
CA PHE A 262 1.89 9.36 0.62
C PHE A 262 1.12 10.51 1.27
N LEU A 263 1.77 11.67 1.29
CA LEU A 263 1.17 12.95 1.61
C LEU A 263 0.92 13.70 0.30
N THR A 264 -0.31 14.10 0.03
CA THR A 264 -0.68 14.83 -1.19
C THR A 264 -1.21 16.21 -0.86
N ARG A 265 -1.00 17.17 -1.74
CA ARG A 265 -1.30 18.59 -1.51
C ARG A 265 -2.80 18.89 -1.47
N ASP A 266 -3.53 18.24 -2.39
CA ASP A 266 -4.97 18.42 -2.58
C ASP A 266 -5.59 17.17 -3.25
N ASP A 267 -6.90 17.19 -3.45
CA ASP A 267 -7.64 16.08 -4.06
C ASP A 267 -7.12 15.74 -5.48
N ALA A 268 -6.81 16.75 -6.30
CA ALA A 268 -6.34 16.54 -7.66
C ALA A 268 -4.94 15.89 -7.70
N ASP A 269 -4.03 16.38 -6.88
CA ASP A 269 -2.69 15.81 -6.69
C ASP A 269 -2.78 14.34 -6.24
N CYS A 270 -3.70 14.05 -5.31
CA CYS A 270 -3.95 12.70 -4.84
C CYS A 270 -4.37 11.74 -5.97
N LEU A 271 -5.27 12.18 -6.84
CA LEU A 271 -5.72 11.39 -7.99
C LEU A 271 -4.59 11.14 -9.01
N VAL A 272 -3.72 12.13 -9.21
CA VAL A 272 -2.52 11.98 -10.07
C VAL A 272 -1.57 10.92 -9.49
N VAL A 273 -1.27 10.98 -8.18
CA VAL A 273 -0.40 9.99 -7.53
C VAL A 273 -1.01 8.57 -7.57
N ILE A 274 -2.34 8.43 -7.48
CA ILE A 274 -3.01 7.13 -7.65
C ILE A 274 -2.79 6.56 -9.06
N ARG A 275 -2.99 7.37 -10.10
CA ARG A 275 -2.75 6.96 -11.50
C ARG A 275 -1.29 6.56 -11.69
N GLU A 276 -0.39 7.34 -11.17
CA GLU A 276 1.05 7.08 -11.23
C GLU A 276 1.43 5.76 -10.54
N LEU A 277 0.96 5.51 -9.32
CA LEU A 277 1.15 4.25 -8.60
C LEU A 277 0.68 3.05 -9.43
N LEU A 278 -0.52 3.15 -10.01
CA LEU A 278 -1.07 2.09 -10.86
C LEU A 278 -0.20 1.84 -12.11
N SER A 279 0.50 2.85 -12.62
CA SER A 279 1.39 2.69 -13.78
C SER A 279 2.58 1.76 -13.51
N PHE A 280 3.00 1.61 -12.24
CA PHE A 280 4.06 0.69 -11.83
C PHE A 280 3.59 -0.72 -11.51
N MET A 281 2.29 -0.93 -11.35
CA MET A 281 1.70 -2.19 -10.90
C MET A 281 1.12 -3.01 -12.05
N PRO A 282 1.12 -4.35 -11.96
CA PRO A 282 0.36 -5.19 -12.88
C PRO A 282 -1.15 -5.04 -12.66
N GLN A 283 -1.95 -5.65 -13.53
CA GLN A 283 -3.39 -5.71 -13.35
C GLN A 283 -3.78 -6.56 -12.14
N ASN A 284 -3.05 -7.64 -11.91
CA ASN A 284 -3.21 -8.58 -10.81
C ASN A 284 -1.92 -9.40 -10.61
N ASN A 285 -1.89 -10.26 -9.62
CA ASN A 285 -0.72 -11.07 -9.26
C ASN A 285 -0.31 -12.15 -10.28
N ARG A 286 -1.05 -12.32 -11.38
CA ARG A 286 -0.74 -13.29 -12.45
C ARG A 286 -0.07 -12.64 -13.66
N GLU A 287 -0.05 -11.32 -13.68
CA GLU A 287 0.53 -10.52 -14.73
C GLU A 287 1.81 -9.84 -14.25
N ASP A 288 2.66 -9.48 -15.17
CA ASP A 288 3.85 -8.68 -14.88
C ASP A 288 3.51 -7.17 -14.99
N PRO A 289 4.24 -6.29 -14.29
CA PRO A 289 4.07 -4.85 -14.41
C PRO A 289 4.25 -4.35 -15.85
N PRO A 290 3.57 -3.27 -16.25
CA PRO A 290 3.73 -2.68 -17.57
C PRO A 290 5.18 -2.23 -17.82
N VAL A 291 5.71 -2.55 -19.00
CA VAL A 291 7.00 -2.02 -19.48
C VAL A 291 6.73 -0.72 -20.24
N VAL A 292 7.44 0.33 -19.88
CA VAL A 292 7.33 1.66 -20.49
C VAL A 292 8.71 2.08 -21.01
N ASP A 293 8.85 2.19 -22.31
CA ASP A 293 10.09 2.68 -22.90
C ASP A 293 10.25 4.19 -22.65
N SER A 294 11.22 4.55 -21.83
CA SER A 294 11.57 5.94 -21.52
C SER A 294 12.50 6.57 -22.56
N GLY A 295 13.13 5.75 -23.39
CA GLY A 295 14.20 6.20 -24.31
C GLY A 295 15.54 6.42 -23.61
N ASP A 296 15.66 6.22 -22.30
CA ASP A 296 16.94 6.33 -21.57
C ASP A 296 17.84 5.13 -21.90
N PRO A 297 19.07 5.35 -22.45
CA PRO A 297 19.93 4.28 -22.91
C PRO A 297 20.24 3.23 -21.83
N HIS A 298 20.09 1.96 -22.18
CA HIS A 298 20.36 0.85 -21.25
C HIS A 298 21.82 0.77 -20.81
N ASP A 299 22.74 1.23 -21.65
CA ASP A 299 24.18 1.23 -21.44
C ASP A 299 24.73 2.57 -20.92
N ARG A 300 23.85 3.51 -20.55
CA ARG A 300 24.23 4.78 -19.94
C ARG A 300 25.10 4.54 -18.71
N ARG A 301 26.25 5.22 -18.69
CA ARG A 301 27.18 5.25 -17.56
C ARG A 301 27.33 6.68 -17.10
N ASP A 302 27.10 6.91 -15.83
CA ASP A 302 27.25 8.24 -15.24
C ASP A 302 28.53 8.28 -14.39
N GLU A 303 29.48 9.12 -14.80
CA GLU A 303 30.75 9.27 -14.07
C GLU A 303 30.59 9.86 -12.67
N ALA A 304 29.48 10.57 -12.40
CA ALA A 304 29.19 11.10 -11.08
C ALA A 304 29.06 9.98 -10.04
N LEU A 305 28.60 8.78 -10.43
CA LEU A 305 28.51 7.63 -9.54
C LEU A 305 29.85 7.25 -8.88
N ASP A 306 30.97 7.47 -9.57
CA ASP A 306 32.29 7.11 -9.04
C ASP A 306 32.70 7.96 -7.82
N THR A 307 32.01 9.07 -7.58
CA THR A 307 32.33 10.03 -6.51
C THR A 307 31.22 10.25 -5.50
N VAL A 308 30.02 9.68 -5.72
CA VAL A 308 28.88 9.82 -4.77
C VAL A 308 29.22 9.21 -3.42
N VAL A 309 29.81 8.01 -3.41
CA VAL A 309 30.20 7.34 -2.15
C VAL A 309 31.55 7.88 -1.70
N PRO A 310 31.62 8.57 -0.52
CA PRO A 310 32.89 9.10 -0.02
C PRO A 310 33.90 7.99 0.29
N ALA A 311 35.18 8.31 0.11
CA ALA A 311 36.28 7.39 0.45
C ALA A 311 36.35 7.12 1.97
N GLU A 312 36.02 8.14 2.77
CA GLU A 312 35.97 8.05 4.22
C GLU A 312 34.68 7.30 4.65
N SER A 313 34.84 6.23 5.39
CA SER A 313 33.70 5.35 5.75
C SER A 313 32.71 5.99 6.75
N ASP A 314 33.12 7.03 7.46
CA ASP A 314 32.31 7.78 8.44
C ASP A 314 31.58 8.99 7.82
N ARG A 315 31.94 9.41 6.60
CA ARG A 315 31.31 10.54 5.93
C ARG A 315 29.95 10.14 5.35
N PRO A 316 28.84 10.82 5.74
CA PRO A 316 27.51 10.52 5.19
C PRO A 316 27.38 11.02 3.73
N TYR A 317 26.47 10.37 2.98
CA TYR A 317 25.98 10.80 1.67
C TYR A 317 24.51 10.44 1.54
N ASP A 318 23.82 11.03 0.57
CA ASP A 318 22.42 10.69 0.28
C ASP A 318 22.36 9.52 -0.72
N ILE A 319 21.78 8.40 -0.33
CA ILE A 319 21.62 7.23 -1.22
C ILE A 319 20.74 7.54 -2.44
N LYS A 320 19.86 8.54 -2.33
CA LYS A 320 18.99 8.97 -3.43
C LYS A 320 19.79 9.51 -4.62
N ASP A 321 20.99 10.07 -4.40
CA ASP A 321 21.86 10.48 -5.48
C ASP A 321 22.27 9.29 -6.37
N ILE A 322 22.56 8.13 -5.77
CA ILE A 322 22.83 6.91 -6.54
C ILE A 322 21.56 6.44 -7.27
N ILE A 323 20.40 6.44 -6.58
CA ILE A 323 19.14 5.99 -7.16
C ILE A 323 18.82 6.82 -8.40
N HIS A 324 18.84 8.15 -8.31
CA HIS A 324 18.53 9.06 -9.43
C HIS A 324 19.50 8.92 -10.61
N LEU A 325 20.78 8.67 -10.35
CA LEU A 325 21.76 8.45 -11.42
C LEU A 325 21.61 7.09 -12.13
N VAL A 326 20.96 6.12 -11.48
CA VAL A 326 20.85 4.74 -11.99
C VAL A 326 19.52 4.48 -12.71
N VAL A 327 18.40 4.99 -12.19
CA VAL A 327 17.06 4.70 -12.72
C VAL A 327 16.78 5.46 -14.03
N ASP A 328 15.76 5.02 -14.77
CA ASP A 328 15.32 5.66 -16.00
C ASP A 328 14.89 7.10 -15.73
N ASP A 329 15.38 8.04 -16.55
CA ASP A 329 15.11 9.49 -16.46
C ASP A 329 15.39 10.11 -15.08
N GLY A 330 16.08 9.40 -14.19
CA GLY A 330 16.29 9.80 -12.81
C GLY A 330 15.01 9.83 -11.97
N TYR A 331 13.95 9.17 -12.43
CA TYR A 331 12.64 9.24 -11.77
C TYR A 331 12.45 8.13 -10.71
N PHE A 332 12.14 8.57 -9.50
CA PHE A 332 11.93 7.69 -8.34
C PHE A 332 10.70 8.12 -7.53
N LEU A 333 9.70 7.26 -7.44
CA LEU A 333 8.50 7.45 -6.61
C LEU A 333 8.76 6.89 -5.21
N GLU A 334 9.22 7.76 -4.31
CA GLU A 334 9.52 7.36 -2.93
C GLU A 334 8.23 7.06 -2.15
N VAL A 335 8.20 5.90 -1.49
CA VAL A 335 7.11 5.47 -0.60
C VAL A 335 7.52 5.71 0.85
N HIS A 336 6.64 6.27 1.69
CA HIS A 336 6.96 6.60 3.08
C HIS A 336 8.16 7.58 3.21
N GLU A 337 8.22 8.61 2.38
CA GLU A 337 9.29 9.61 2.39
C GLU A 337 9.55 10.20 3.79
N HIS A 338 8.50 10.38 4.58
CA HIS A 338 8.60 11.02 5.89
C HIS A 338 8.75 10.03 7.05
N PHE A 339 8.54 8.73 6.83
CA PHE A 339 8.61 7.68 7.85
C PHE A 339 9.88 6.86 7.74
N ALA A 340 10.54 6.56 8.86
CA ALA A 340 11.75 5.73 8.91
C ALA A 340 12.77 6.10 7.82
N LYS A 341 13.23 7.35 7.83
CA LYS A 341 14.07 7.94 6.78
C LYS A 341 15.45 7.29 6.63
N ASN A 342 15.86 6.49 7.60
CA ASN A 342 17.08 5.66 7.56
C ASN A 342 16.99 4.47 6.59
N LEU A 343 15.81 4.19 6.05
CA LEU A 343 15.58 3.27 4.94
C LEU A 343 14.70 3.94 3.88
N VAL A 344 15.19 4.03 2.65
CA VAL A 344 14.47 4.54 1.49
C VAL A 344 13.84 3.36 0.75
N VAL A 345 12.54 3.45 0.45
CA VAL A 345 11.84 2.47 -0.40
C VAL A 345 10.99 3.21 -1.42
N GLY A 346 10.84 2.67 -2.61
CA GLY A 346 10.02 3.28 -3.66
C GLY A 346 10.06 2.52 -4.97
N LEU A 347 9.32 3.04 -5.94
CA LEU A 347 9.16 2.48 -7.28
C LEU A 347 9.95 3.30 -8.30
N ALA A 348 10.55 2.63 -9.25
CA ALA A 348 11.27 3.24 -10.37
C ALA A 348 11.18 2.36 -11.61
N ARG A 349 11.81 2.80 -12.70
CA ARG A 349 12.00 1.97 -13.89
C ARG A 349 13.48 1.80 -14.19
N LEU A 350 13.82 0.62 -14.69
CA LEU A 350 15.15 0.28 -15.19
C LEU A 350 15.01 -0.45 -16.52
N GLY A 351 15.44 0.22 -17.61
CA GLY A 351 15.22 -0.27 -18.96
C GLY A 351 13.75 -0.44 -19.29
N GLY A 352 12.90 0.45 -18.81
CA GLY A 352 11.45 0.44 -18.96
C GLY A 352 10.69 -0.49 -17.98
N GLN A 353 11.37 -1.44 -17.34
CA GLN A 353 10.75 -2.38 -16.40
C GLN A 353 10.55 -1.75 -15.03
N SER A 354 9.37 -1.91 -14.44
CA SER A 354 9.09 -1.48 -13.05
C SER A 354 9.94 -2.27 -12.06
N VAL A 355 10.57 -1.59 -11.12
CA VAL A 355 11.37 -2.17 -10.05
C VAL A 355 11.05 -1.54 -8.70
N GLY A 356 11.10 -2.33 -7.64
CA GLY A 356 11.07 -1.84 -6.26
C GLY A 356 12.48 -1.61 -5.75
N ILE A 357 12.76 -0.42 -5.26
CA ILE A 357 14.06 -0.05 -4.67
C ILE A 357 13.96 -0.08 -3.15
N VAL A 358 14.94 -0.71 -2.49
CA VAL A 358 15.13 -0.68 -1.04
C VAL A 358 16.57 -0.28 -0.76
N ALA A 359 16.80 0.81 -0.06
CA ALA A 359 18.14 1.34 0.13
C ALA A 359 18.35 1.87 1.56
N ASN A 360 19.49 1.55 2.17
CA ASN A 360 19.88 2.18 3.41
C ASN A 360 20.27 3.64 3.15
N GLN A 361 19.87 4.56 4.05
CA GLN A 361 20.17 5.98 3.95
C GLN A 361 21.29 6.39 4.92
N PRO A 362 22.54 6.46 4.46
CA PRO A 362 23.67 6.78 5.34
C PRO A 362 23.60 8.17 5.99
N ALA A 363 22.87 9.10 5.40
CA ALA A 363 22.66 10.43 5.97
C ALA A 363 21.75 10.43 7.20
N VAL A 364 21.00 9.34 7.44
CA VAL A 364 20.08 9.21 8.59
C VAL A 364 20.43 7.98 9.41
N LEU A 365 20.76 8.14 10.67
CA LEU A 365 21.18 7.06 11.58
C LEU A 365 22.29 6.17 10.98
N ALA A 366 23.16 6.74 10.13
CA ALA A 366 24.21 6.03 9.40
C ALA A 366 23.70 4.81 8.58
N GLY A 367 22.43 4.77 8.20
CA GLY A 367 21.81 3.64 7.50
C GLY A 367 21.47 2.43 8.40
N CYS A 368 21.57 2.55 9.74
CA CYS A 368 21.18 1.47 10.65
C CYS A 368 19.72 1.07 10.47
N LEU A 369 19.42 -0.21 10.65
CA LEU A 369 18.05 -0.72 10.70
C LEU A 369 17.50 -0.58 12.11
N ASP A 370 16.46 0.21 12.28
CA ASP A 370 15.64 0.28 13.51
C ASP A 370 14.32 -0.47 13.32
N ILE A 371 13.47 -0.45 14.35
CA ILE A 371 12.15 -1.08 14.32
C ILE A 371 11.33 -0.60 13.12
N ASN A 372 11.24 0.71 12.91
CA ASN A 372 10.40 1.30 11.88
C ASN A 372 10.94 1.03 10.47
N ALA A 373 12.24 1.11 10.26
CA ALA A 373 12.88 0.75 9.00
C ALA A 373 12.64 -0.73 8.63
N SER A 374 12.73 -1.61 9.64
CA SER A 374 12.47 -3.04 9.43
C SER A 374 11.03 -3.33 9.02
N VAL A 375 10.05 -2.65 9.63
CA VAL A 375 8.62 -2.79 9.27
C VAL A 375 8.34 -2.19 7.89
N LYS A 376 8.84 -0.98 7.61
CA LYS A 376 8.73 -0.30 6.31
C LYS A 376 9.27 -1.17 5.18
N GLY A 377 10.51 -1.66 5.32
CA GLY A 377 11.15 -2.51 4.33
C GLY A 377 10.42 -3.82 4.13
N ALA A 378 10.03 -4.51 5.21
CA ALA A 378 9.32 -5.79 5.12
C ALA A 378 7.98 -5.67 4.38
N ARG A 379 7.19 -4.64 4.66
CA ARG A 379 5.92 -4.41 3.97
C ARG A 379 6.13 -4.13 2.49
N PHE A 380 7.10 -3.28 2.14
CA PHE A 380 7.39 -2.94 0.76
C PHE A 380 7.92 -4.13 -0.06
N VAL A 381 8.83 -4.92 0.50
CA VAL A 381 9.35 -6.15 -0.13
C VAL A 381 8.22 -7.15 -0.40
N ARG A 382 7.32 -7.36 0.56
CA ARG A 382 6.16 -8.25 0.38
C ARG A 382 5.18 -7.74 -0.68
N PHE A 383 4.97 -6.43 -0.75
CA PHE A 383 4.17 -5.81 -1.81
C PHE A 383 4.78 -6.08 -3.19
N CYS A 384 6.08 -5.82 -3.36
CA CYS A 384 6.77 -6.08 -4.62
C CYS A 384 6.68 -7.56 -5.04
N ASP A 385 6.91 -8.47 -4.09
CA ASP A 385 6.81 -9.92 -4.36
C ASP A 385 5.40 -10.36 -4.74
N ALA A 386 4.36 -9.81 -4.08
CA ALA A 386 2.97 -10.13 -4.38
C ALA A 386 2.54 -9.71 -5.80
N PHE A 387 3.17 -8.67 -6.35
CA PHE A 387 2.80 -8.09 -7.65
C PHE A 387 3.92 -8.18 -8.71
N ASN A 388 4.77 -9.19 -8.61
CA ASN A 388 5.81 -9.51 -9.61
C ASN A 388 6.77 -8.35 -9.92
N ILE A 389 7.01 -7.45 -8.96
CA ILE A 389 7.92 -6.32 -9.11
C ILE A 389 9.32 -6.74 -8.66
N PRO A 390 10.34 -6.78 -9.53
CA PRO A 390 11.71 -7.09 -9.15
C PRO A 390 12.26 -6.13 -8.11
N LEU A 391 13.11 -6.63 -7.21
CA LEU A 391 13.70 -5.87 -6.12
C LEU A 391 15.17 -5.54 -6.38
N ILE A 392 15.50 -4.25 -6.28
CA ILE A 392 16.87 -3.75 -6.29
C ILE A 392 17.19 -3.21 -4.90
N THR A 393 18.22 -3.76 -4.27
CA THR A 393 18.67 -3.33 -2.94
C THR A 393 20.01 -2.60 -3.05
N PHE A 394 20.08 -1.37 -2.52
CA PHE A 394 21.36 -0.66 -2.30
C PHE A 394 21.71 -0.75 -0.82
N GLU A 395 22.83 -1.40 -0.52
CA GLU A 395 23.22 -1.71 0.85
C GLU A 395 24.39 -0.85 1.31
N ASP A 396 24.13 -0.05 2.37
CA ASP A 396 25.14 0.62 3.19
C ASP A 396 24.66 0.60 4.65
N VAL A 397 24.88 -0.53 5.34
CA VAL A 397 24.30 -0.80 6.66
C VAL A 397 25.37 -1.22 7.67
N PRO A 398 25.58 -0.43 8.75
CA PRO A 398 26.54 -0.80 9.81
C PRO A 398 25.98 -1.81 10.80
N GLY A 399 24.66 -2.08 10.78
CA GLY A 399 24.00 -2.99 11.70
C GLY A 399 22.56 -2.61 12.02
N PHE A 400 21.97 -3.33 12.95
CA PHE A 400 20.75 -2.89 13.62
C PHE A 400 21.07 -1.82 14.66
N LEU A 401 20.15 -0.86 14.85
CA LEU A 401 20.33 0.23 15.80
C LEU A 401 20.35 -0.32 17.23
N PRO A 402 21.45 -0.13 17.99
CA PRO A 402 21.53 -0.59 19.37
C PRO A 402 20.75 0.32 20.33
N GLY A 403 20.38 -0.19 21.49
CA GLY A 403 19.83 0.58 22.58
C GLY A 403 18.60 -0.05 23.22
N THR A 404 18.36 0.29 24.49
CA THR A 404 17.28 -0.30 25.30
C THR A 404 15.89 -0.05 24.70
N GLN A 405 15.66 1.11 24.08
CA GLN A 405 14.39 1.41 23.42
C GLN A 405 14.14 0.46 22.24
N GLN A 406 15.16 0.14 21.45
CA GLN A 406 15.06 -0.80 20.35
C GLN A 406 14.85 -2.24 20.86
N GLU A 407 15.63 -2.66 21.86
CA GLU A 407 15.50 -4.01 22.44
C GLU A 407 14.12 -4.20 23.10
N PHE A 408 13.67 -3.27 23.93
CA PHE A 408 12.38 -3.35 24.60
C PHE A 408 11.20 -3.15 23.63
N GLY A 409 11.38 -2.37 22.57
CA GLY A 409 10.43 -2.20 21.49
C GLY A 409 10.33 -3.43 20.55
N GLY A 410 11.24 -4.40 20.69
CA GLY A 410 11.21 -5.67 19.99
C GLY A 410 11.93 -5.64 18.63
N ILE A 411 13.08 -4.99 18.54
CA ILE A 411 13.91 -4.94 17.31
C ILE A 411 14.20 -6.32 16.74
N ILE A 412 14.40 -7.34 17.59
CA ILE A 412 14.64 -8.73 17.17
C ILE A 412 13.45 -9.24 16.36
N ARG A 413 12.22 -9.07 16.85
CA ARG A 413 11.00 -9.47 16.19
C ARG A 413 10.75 -8.67 14.91
N GLN A 414 10.92 -7.36 14.97
CA GLN A 414 10.67 -6.48 13.83
C GLN A 414 11.73 -6.65 12.73
N GLY A 415 13.00 -6.79 13.11
CA GLY A 415 14.09 -7.11 12.17
C GLY A 415 13.90 -8.46 11.49
N ALA A 416 13.37 -9.46 12.23
CA ALA A 416 13.02 -10.75 11.66
C ALA A 416 11.92 -10.67 10.58
N LYS A 417 11.05 -9.65 10.58
CA LYS A 417 10.07 -9.43 9.49
C LYS A 417 10.75 -9.13 8.16
N LEU A 418 11.77 -8.27 8.18
CA LEU A 418 12.50 -7.89 6.97
C LEU A 418 13.29 -9.09 6.41
N LEU A 419 13.97 -9.83 7.29
CA LEU A 419 14.62 -11.09 6.92
C LEU A 419 13.64 -12.07 6.29
N TYR A 420 12.49 -12.26 6.94
CA TYR A 420 11.45 -13.16 6.45
C TYR A 420 10.92 -12.73 5.07
N ALA A 421 10.64 -11.45 4.88
CA ALA A 421 10.13 -10.91 3.63
C ALA A 421 11.10 -11.17 2.47
N TYR A 422 12.37 -10.87 2.63
CA TYR A 422 13.38 -11.14 1.59
C TYR A 422 13.61 -12.63 1.33
N ALA A 423 13.63 -13.44 2.38
CA ALA A 423 13.83 -14.90 2.23
C ALA A 423 12.63 -15.59 1.56
N GLU A 424 11.41 -15.08 1.78
CA GLU A 424 10.17 -15.59 1.18
C GLU A 424 9.98 -15.12 -0.27
N ALA A 425 10.45 -13.90 -0.60
CA ALA A 425 10.25 -13.30 -1.92
C ALA A 425 10.83 -14.14 -3.05
N THR A 426 10.03 -14.33 -4.10
CA THR A 426 10.30 -15.16 -5.28
C THR A 426 10.63 -14.35 -6.53
N VAL A 427 10.34 -13.05 -6.54
CA VAL A 427 10.73 -12.15 -7.64
C VAL A 427 12.24 -12.04 -7.81
N PRO A 428 12.74 -11.56 -8.97
CA PRO A 428 14.14 -11.23 -9.13
C PRO A 428 14.63 -10.29 -8.03
N LYS A 429 15.75 -10.64 -7.39
CA LYS A 429 16.38 -9.85 -6.32
C LYS A 429 17.83 -9.58 -6.68
N ILE A 430 18.20 -8.30 -6.73
CA ILE A 430 19.55 -7.88 -7.07
C ILE A 430 20.03 -6.91 -6.00
N THR A 431 21.22 -7.13 -5.44
CA THR A 431 21.81 -6.27 -4.41
C THR A 431 23.08 -5.62 -4.94
N VAL A 432 23.27 -4.34 -4.61
CA VAL A 432 24.49 -3.58 -4.81
C VAL A 432 24.98 -3.11 -3.45
N ILE A 433 26.09 -3.66 -2.97
CA ILE A 433 26.74 -3.22 -1.74
C ILE A 433 27.60 -2.02 -2.07
N THR A 434 27.18 -0.84 -1.63
CA THR A 434 27.85 0.43 -1.98
C THR A 434 28.99 0.74 -1.03
N ARG A 435 28.86 0.41 0.27
CA ARG A 435 29.89 0.64 1.28
C ARG A 435 29.80 -0.39 2.41
N LYS A 436 29.12 -0.11 3.53
CA LYS A 436 29.08 -0.99 4.70
C LYS A 436 28.07 -2.11 4.54
N ALA A 437 28.44 -3.31 4.96
CA ALA A 437 27.56 -4.47 5.03
C ALA A 437 28.00 -5.33 6.23
N TYR A 438 27.52 -4.98 7.44
CA TYR A 438 28.01 -5.57 8.65
C TYR A 438 26.97 -6.43 9.39
N GLY A 439 27.47 -7.56 9.91
CA GLY A 439 26.76 -8.42 10.86
C GLY A 439 25.47 -8.99 10.32
N GLY A 440 24.47 -9.10 11.22
CA GLY A 440 23.15 -9.62 10.84
C GLY A 440 22.41 -8.75 9.81
N ALA A 441 22.68 -7.44 9.76
CA ALA A 441 22.06 -6.54 8.80
C ALA A 441 22.49 -6.83 7.36
N TYR A 442 23.78 -7.19 7.12
CA TYR A 442 24.24 -7.72 5.84
C TYR A 442 23.35 -8.90 5.38
N CYS A 443 23.08 -9.85 6.29
CA CYS A 443 22.25 -11.00 5.94
C CYS A 443 20.83 -10.57 5.56
N VAL A 444 20.25 -9.61 6.29
CA VAL A 444 18.86 -9.17 6.15
C VAL A 444 18.63 -8.37 4.88
N MET A 445 19.61 -7.53 4.48
CA MET A 445 19.50 -6.65 3.31
C MET A 445 19.75 -7.38 1.97
N ALA A 446 18.99 -8.48 1.77
CA ALA A 446 19.03 -9.27 0.54
C ALA A 446 20.43 -9.84 0.19
N SER A 447 21.08 -10.48 1.16
CA SER A 447 22.34 -11.18 0.89
C SER A 447 22.14 -12.39 -0.02
N LYS A 448 23.25 -12.86 -0.66
CA LYS A 448 23.28 -14.07 -1.46
C LYS A 448 22.70 -15.28 -0.72
N HIS A 449 22.90 -15.34 0.61
CA HIS A 449 22.53 -16.46 1.46
C HIS A 449 21.03 -16.63 1.68
N ILE A 450 20.23 -15.57 1.45
CA ILE A 450 18.76 -15.59 1.56
C ILE A 450 18.08 -15.54 0.18
N ARG A 451 18.65 -16.23 -0.80
CA ARG A 451 18.09 -16.42 -2.15
C ARG A 451 18.14 -15.16 -3.03
N THR A 452 19.06 -14.23 -2.82
CA THR A 452 19.25 -13.13 -3.77
C THR A 452 19.98 -13.66 -5.01
N ASP A 453 19.47 -13.29 -6.19
CA ASP A 453 19.92 -13.86 -7.46
C ASP A 453 21.29 -13.32 -7.87
N MET A 454 21.49 -11.98 -7.77
CA MET A 454 22.75 -11.32 -8.12
C MET A 454 23.16 -10.34 -7.02
N ASN A 455 24.42 -10.42 -6.60
CA ASN A 455 25.02 -9.50 -5.63
C ASN A 455 26.25 -8.85 -6.24
N PHE A 456 26.19 -7.53 -6.40
CA PHE A 456 27.30 -6.68 -6.81
C PHE A 456 27.87 -5.93 -5.62
N ALA A 457 29.14 -5.57 -5.69
CA ALA A 457 29.75 -4.70 -4.70
C ALA A 457 30.61 -3.62 -5.37
N TYR A 458 30.68 -2.45 -4.77
CA TYR A 458 31.66 -1.44 -5.17
C TYR A 458 33.02 -1.79 -4.58
N PRO A 459 34.13 -1.28 -5.13
CA PRO A 459 35.48 -1.47 -4.55
C PRO A 459 35.59 -0.91 -3.13
N SER A 460 34.74 0.08 -2.78
CA SER A 460 34.62 0.70 -1.46
C SER A 460 33.84 -0.15 -0.43
N ALA A 461 33.29 -1.29 -0.83
CA ALA A 461 32.46 -2.10 0.06
C ALA A 461 33.29 -2.74 1.18
N GLU A 462 32.75 -2.66 2.40
CA GLU A 462 33.27 -3.29 3.60
C GLU A 462 32.29 -4.38 4.08
N ILE A 463 32.62 -5.65 3.83
CA ILE A 463 31.73 -6.78 4.17
C ILE A 463 32.36 -7.56 5.32
N ALA A 464 31.77 -7.52 6.51
CA ALA A 464 32.34 -8.12 7.71
C ALA A 464 31.31 -8.48 8.78
N VAL A 465 31.71 -9.28 9.77
CA VAL A 465 30.87 -9.62 10.93
C VAL A 465 30.55 -8.37 11.77
N MET A 466 31.46 -7.41 11.82
CA MET A 466 31.29 -6.11 12.47
C MET A 466 32.31 -5.11 11.92
N GLY A 467 32.10 -3.84 12.18
CA GLY A 467 33.04 -2.79 11.77
C GLY A 467 34.44 -3.02 12.34
N PRO A 468 35.49 -2.63 11.57
CA PRO A 468 36.90 -2.88 11.94
C PRO A 468 37.26 -2.41 13.33
N GLU A 469 36.78 -1.25 13.78
CA GLU A 469 37.04 -0.68 15.10
C GLU A 469 36.53 -1.57 16.24
N GLY A 470 35.29 -2.11 16.05
CA GLY A 470 34.70 -3.03 17.03
C GLY A 470 35.42 -4.37 17.07
N ALA A 471 35.75 -4.90 15.89
CA ALA A 471 36.45 -6.18 15.75
C ALA A 471 37.83 -6.15 16.42
N VAL A 472 38.61 -5.09 16.18
CA VAL A 472 39.95 -4.91 16.78
C VAL A 472 39.89 -4.84 18.28
N ASN A 473 38.93 -4.14 18.87
CA ASN A 473 38.74 -4.07 20.30
C ASN A 473 38.46 -5.44 20.95
N ILE A 474 37.88 -6.35 20.23
CA ILE A 474 37.59 -7.71 20.72
C ILE A 474 38.79 -8.63 20.50
N VAL A 475 39.26 -8.70 19.26
CA VAL A 475 40.30 -9.67 18.84
C VAL A 475 41.65 -9.34 19.46
N TYR A 476 42.03 -8.06 19.49
CA TYR A 476 43.33 -7.59 20.01
C TYR A 476 43.26 -6.99 21.42
N ARG A 477 42.20 -7.27 22.18
CA ARG A 477 41.94 -6.69 23.49
C ARG A 477 43.15 -6.78 24.44
N ARG A 478 43.84 -7.95 24.48
CA ARG A 478 44.99 -8.17 25.35
C ARG A 478 46.23 -7.41 24.89
N GLU A 479 46.44 -7.34 23.58
CA GLU A 479 47.58 -6.60 23.01
C GLU A 479 47.41 -5.11 23.24
N LEU A 480 46.22 -4.56 23.02
CA LEU A 480 45.91 -3.15 23.27
C LEU A 480 46.05 -2.77 24.74
N GLN A 481 45.69 -3.65 25.67
CA GLN A 481 45.85 -3.39 27.12
C GLN A 481 47.31 -3.36 27.58
N ASN A 482 48.23 -4.02 26.86
CA ASN A 482 49.64 -4.12 27.22
C ASN A 482 50.58 -3.27 26.34
N ALA A 483 50.01 -2.52 25.38
CA ALA A 483 50.79 -1.71 24.46
C ALA A 483 51.32 -0.42 25.14
N GLU A 484 52.51 0.01 24.74
CA GLU A 484 53.07 1.32 25.17
C GLU A 484 52.25 2.48 24.57
N ASP A 485 51.72 2.33 23.32
CA ASP A 485 50.83 3.27 22.65
C ASP A 485 49.59 2.51 22.14
N PRO A 486 48.53 2.40 22.97
CA PRO A 486 47.31 1.67 22.61
C PRO A 486 46.55 2.29 21.42
N GLU A 487 46.57 3.63 21.27
CA GLU A 487 45.85 4.31 20.21
C GLU A 487 46.49 4.09 18.84
N LYS A 488 47.80 4.19 18.76
CA LYS A 488 48.55 3.90 17.55
C LYS A 488 48.41 2.42 17.16
N LEU A 489 48.60 1.52 18.09
CA LEU A 489 48.43 0.07 17.84
C LEU A 489 47.00 -0.23 17.34
N ARG A 490 45.98 0.40 17.95
CA ARG A 490 44.59 0.26 17.51
C ARG A 490 44.41 0.73 16.08
N SER A 491 44.91 1.91 15.72
CA SER A 491 44.82 2.45 14.37
C SER A 491 45.46 1.52 13.33
N ASP A 492 46.67 1.03 13.64
CA ASP A 492 47.40 0.09 12.76
C ASP A 492 46.64 -1.24 12.58
N LYS A 493 46.04 -1.75 13.70
CA LYS A 493 45.25 -2.98 13.64
C LYS A 493 43.91 -2.82 12.95
N VAL A 494 43.27 -1.66 13.03
CA VAL A 494 42.04 -1.35 12.31
C VAL A 494 42.31 -1.36 10.78
N GLU A 495 43.38 -0.72 10.34
CA GLU A 495 43.76 -0.71 8.94
C GLU A 495 44.17 -2.11 8.44
N GLU A 496 44.95 -2.87 9.20
CA GLU A 496 45.28 -4.27 8.91
C GLU A 496 43.99 -5.13 8.79
N PHE A 497 43.04 -4.94 9.72
CA PHE A 497 41.77 -5.69 9.70
C PHE A 497 40.92 -5.31 8.48
N ARG A 498 40.85 -4.02 8.13
CA ARG A 498 40.11 -3.54 6.94
C ARG A 498 40.66 -4.18 5.68
N GLN A 499 41.98 -4.10 5.47
CA GLN A 499 42.62 -4.66 4.27
C GLN A 499 42.50 -6.19 4.20
N ARG A 500 42.52 -6.87 5.33
CA ARG A 500 42.58 -8.33 5.35
C ARG A 500 41.19 -9.00 5.40
N PHE A 501 40.18 -8.37 5.99
CA PHE A 501 38.90 -9.01 6.30
C PHE A 501 37.68 -8.19 5.85
N ALA A 502 37.73 -6.86 5.85
CA ALA A 502 36.59 -6.00 5.57
C ALA A 502 36.72 -5.36 4.19
N ASN A 503 36.67 -6.19 3.13
CA ASN A 503 36.72 -5.73 1.76
C ASN A 503 35.88 -6.65 0.86
N PRO A 504 35.48 -6.22 -0.35
CA PRO A 504 34.59 -7.00 -1.20
C PRO A 504 35.26 -8.23 -1.82
N TYR A 505 36.58 -8.25 -1.93
CA TYR A 505 37.29 -9.31 -2.63
C TYR A 505 37.25 -10.63 -1.87
N ILE A 506 37.31 -10.61 -0.53
CA ILE A 506 37.16 -11.80 0.32
C ILE A 506 35.77 -12.46 0.13
N ALA A 507 34.72 -11.67 0.00
CA ALA A 507 33.39 -12.16 -0.28
C ALA A 507 33.26 -12.68 -1.73
N ALA A 508 33.92 -12.02 -2.69
CA ALA A 508 33.95 -12.44 -4.09
C ALA A 508 34.71 -13.76 -4.28
N GLU A 509 35.86 -13.95 -3.62
CA GLU A 509 36.62 -15.21 -3.62
C GLU A 509 35.79 -16.40 -3.11
N ARG A 510 34.80 -16.16 -2.27
CA ARG A 510 33.89 -17.17 -1.74
C ARG A 510 32.61 -17.33 -2.56
N GLY A 511 32.42 -16.53 -3.61
CA GLY A 511 31.20 -16.53 -4.42
C GLY A 511 29.99 -15.92 -3.72
N TYR A 512 30.19 -15.07 -2.69
CA TYR A 512 29.12 -14.36 -2.00
C TYR A 512 28.78 -13.02 -2.67
N VAL A 513 29.71 -12.50 -3.48
CA VAL A 513 29.55 -11.38 -4.40
C VAL A 513 29.84 -11.89 -5.80
N ASP A 514 28.90 -11.71 -6.72
CA ASP A 514 29.01 -12.21 -8.10
C ASP A 514 29.99 -11.38 -8.93
N ALA A 515 30.08 -10.06 -8.65
CA ALA A 515 31.10 -9.21 -9.25
C ALA A 515 31.36 -7.95 -8.40
N VAL A 516 32.64 -7.56 -8.35
CA VAL A 516 33.03 -6.21 -7.91
C VAL A 516 33.00 -5.32 -9.14
N ILE A 517 32.21 -4.22 -9.11
CA ILE A 517 31.93 -3.38 -10.27
C ILE A 517 32.36 -1.92 -10.03
N GLN A 518 32.73 -1.21 -11.10
CA GLN A 518 32.87 0.24 -11.01
C GLN A 518 31.49 0.87 -10.77
N PRO A 519 31.37 1.91 -9.92
CA PRO A 519 30.08 2.52 -9.61
C PRO A 519 29.33 3.00 -10.87
N ARG A 520 30.03 3.58 -11.85
CA ARG A 520 29.45 4.01 -13.14
C ARG A 520 28.83 2.88 -13.96
N ASP A 521 29.19 1.63 -13.72
CA ASP A 521 28.65 0.46 -14.41
C ASP A 521 27.36 -0.09 -13.77
N THR A 522 26.89 0.51 -12.68
CA THR A 522 25.72 0.00 -11.92
C THR A 522 24.48 -0.17 -12.79
N ARG A 523 24.07 0.87 -13.53
CA ARG A 523 22.89 0.80 -14.40
C ARG A 523 22.96 -0.33 -15.42
N PRO A 524 23.96 -0.41 -16.31
CA PRO A 524 24.04 -1.49 -17.30
C PRO A 524 24.12 -2.88 -16.67
N LYS A 525 24.76 -3.04 -15.51
CA LYS A 525 24.81 -4.30 -14.79
C LYS A 525 23.47 -4.73 -14.23
N LEU A 526 22.71 -3.79 -13.65
CA LEU A 526 21.36 -4.05 -13.15
C LEU A 526 20.41 -4.44 -14.29
N ILE A 527 20.41 -3.69 -15.40
CA ILE A 527 19.56 -4.01 -16.56
C ILE A 527 19.92 -5.37 -17.16
N ALA A 528 21.20 -5.69 -17.30
CA ALA A 528 21.63 -7.00 -17.78
C ALA A 528 21.19 -8.14 -16.84
N ALA A 529 21.26 -7.94 -15.51
CA ALA A 529 20.79 -8.91 -14.53
C ALA A 529 19.26 -9.09 -14.55
N LEU A 530 18.51 -7.98 -14.64
CA LEU A 530 17.04 -8.02 -14.79
C LEU A 530 16.63 -8.79 -16.05
N LYS A 531 17.28 -8.52 -17.18
CA LYS A 531 17.02 -9.22 -18.44
C LYS A 531 17.34 -10.71 -18.35
N MET A 532 18.43 -11.09 -17.69
CA MET A 532 18.79 -12.48 -17.45
C MET A 532 17.76 -13.19 -16.58
N LEU A 533 17.14 -12.47 -15.63
CA LEU A 533 16.17 -12.99 -14.67
C LEU A 533 14.70 -12.85 -15.14
N GLU A 534 14.45 -12.30 -16.33
CA GLU A 534 13.09 -12.03 -16.86
C GLU A 534 12.17 -13.25 -16.81
N THR A 535 12.73 -14.43 -17.07
CA THR A 535 11.96 -15.69 -17.04
C THR A 535 12.12 -16.47 -15.74
N LYS A 536 12.65 -15.84 -14.68
CA LYS A 536 12.81 -16.51 -13.38
C LYS A 536 11.49 -17.10 -12.91
N ARG A 537 11.53 -18.36 -12.49
CA ARG A 537 10.41 -19.04 -11.80
C ARG A 537 10.97 -19.66 -10.53
N ASP A 538 10.54 -19.16 -9.41
CA ASP A 538 10.89 -19.65 -8.09
C ASP A 538 9.61 -19.92 -7.31
N SER A 539 9.65 -20.82 -6.35
CA SER A 539 8.48 -21.19 -5.56
C SER A 539 8.85 -21.51 -4.13
N ASN A 540 7.95 -21.21 -3.23
CA ASN A 540 8.04 -21.62 -1.84
C ASN A 540 7.38 -22.99 -1.63
N PRO A 541 7.76 -23.75 -0.59
CA PRO A 541 7.04 -24.95 -0.20
C PRO A 541 5.54 -24.67 0.01
N PRO A 542 4.65 -25.58 -0.40
CA PRO A 542 3.21 -25.41 -0.21
C PRO A 542 2.86 -25.19 1.27
N LYS A 543 2.09 -24.15 1.55
CA LYS A 543 1.63 -23.78 2.90
C LYS A 543 0.30 -23.02 2.82
N LYS A 544 -0.50 -23.05 3.89
CA LYS A 544 -1.73 -22.25 3.94
C LYS A 544 -1.41 -20.76 3.87
N HIS A 545 -0.44 -20.31 4.64
CA HIS A 545 0.17 -18.98 4.64
C HIS A 545 1.50 -19.04 5.39
N GLY A 546 2.31 -17.99 5.27
CA GLY A 546 3.50 -17.83 6.11
C GLY A 546 3.11 -17.48 7.56
N ASN A 547 3.93 -17.93 8.52
CA ASN A 547 3.84 -17.47 9.92
C ASN A 547 4.94 -16.44 10.18
N ILE A 548 4.78 -15.28 9.54
CA ILE A 548 5.69 -14.15 9.72
C ILE A 548 5.57 -13.62 11.15
N PRO A 549 6.66 -13.21 11.81
CA PRO A 549 6.60 -12.61 13.14
C PRO A 549 5.90 -11.24 13.07
N LEU A 550 4.61 -11.20 13.40
CA LEU A 550 3.74 -10.01 13.33
C LEU A 550 3.96 -9.06 14.53
#